data_05fc883b193221210eafea42db769ee5
#
_entry.id   05fc883b193221210eafea42db769ee5
#
_cell.length_a   1.000
_cell.length_b   1.000
_cell.length_c   1.000
_cell.angle_alpha   90.00
_cell.angle_beta   90.00
_cell.angle_gamma   90.00
#
_symmetry.space_group_name_H-M   'P 1'
#
loop_
_entity.id
_entity.type
_entity.pdbx_description
1 polymer ?
#
loop_
_entity_poly.entity_id
_entity_poly.type
_entity_poly.pdbx_seq_one_letter_code
_entity_poly.pdbx_strand_id
1 'polypeptide(L)'
;MRLLVYTPAYAGGPLAECRGSVLGQRYDDVWEWVIDDDDPFPTPDHRNVLAKYQRARAKALADGFDALVTVEHDMVLPVDALEKLAATEAPVVFGTYTLRHGSHVLNTWRYENRRNFGMSLSLYPHELRILRRAGVGRVSGVGWGCTLIRRDVLE
;
A
#
# COMPACT_ATOMS: atom_id res chain seq x y z
N MET A 1 -16.34 6.79 -2.48
CA MET A 1 -15.03 7.01 -3.17
C MET A 1 -14.76 5.83 -4.09
N ARG A 2 -14.47 6.05 -5.38
CA ARG A 2 -14.11 4.99 -6.33
C ARG A 2 -12.63 4.61 -6.18
N LEU A 3 -12.35 3.33 -5.90
CA LEU A 3 -11.00 2.86 -5.67
C LEU A 3 -10.51 1.95 -6.82
N LEU A 4 -9.29 2.20 -7.30
CA LEU A 4 -8.53 1.19 -8.03
C LEU A 4 -7.62 0.46 -7.04
N VAL A 5 -7.90 -0.80 -6.76
CA VAL A 5 -6.99 -1.70 -6.04
C VAL A 5 -6.05 -2.34 -7.06
N TYR A 6 -4.76 -2.23 -6.83
CA TYR A 6 -3.75 -2.67 -7.80
C TYR A 6 -2.68 -3.52 -7.12
N THR A 7 -2.49 -4.74 -7.62
CA THR A 7 -1.52 -5.68 -7.11
C THR A 7 -0.42 -5.91 -8.15
N PRO A 8 0.76 -5.31 -7.98
CA PRO A 8 1.93 -5.69 -8.75
C PRO A 8 2.34 -7.10 -8.33
N ALA A 9 2.27 -8.05 -9.24
CA ALA A 9 2.59 -9.45 -8.98
C ALA A 9 3.76 -9.91 -9.85
N TYR A 10 4.39 -11.01 -9.45
CA TYR A 10 5.29 -11.77 -10.32
C TYR A 10 4.49 -12.77 -11.17
N ALA A 11 5.15 -13.42 -12.13
CA ALA A 11 4.56 -14.49 -12.91
C ALA A 11 3.91 -15.54 -11.99
N GLY A 12 2.61 -15.81 -12.22
CA GLY A 12 1.79 -16.66 -11.35
C GLY A 12 0.79 -15.91 -10.46
N GLY A 13 0.87 -14.57 -10.41
CA GLY A 13 -0.08 -13.72 -9.68
C GLY A 13 0.15 -13.66 -8.17
N PRO A 14 -0.82 -13.08 -7.43
CA PRO A 14 -0.74 -12.96 -5.99
C PRO A 14 -0.93 -14.31 -5.30
N LEU A 15 -0.34 -14.44 -4.10
CA LEU A 15 -0.56 -15.60 -3.24
C LEU A 15 -2.05 -15.80 -2.93
N ALA A 16 -2.46 -17.06 -2.69
CA ALA A 16 -3.86 -17.39 -2.46
C ALA A 16 -4.48 -16.62 -1.28
N GLU A 17 -3.71 -16.44 -0.21
CA GLU A 17 -4.14 -15.68 0.98
C GLU A 17 -4.32 -14.19 0.66
N CYS A 18 -3.43 -13.59 -0.14
CA CYS A 18 -3.58 -12.22 -0.62
C CYS A 18 -4.86 -12.09 -1.44
N ARG A 19 -5.06 -12.98 -2.42
CA ARG A 19 -6.26 -13.03 -3.26
C ARG A 19 -7.53 -13.13 -2.43
N GLY A 20 -7.57 -14.06 -1.48
CA GLY A 20 -8.70 -14.25 -0.58
C GLY A 20 -9.00 -13.00 0.26
N SER A 21 -7.96 -12.35 0.77
CA SER A 21 -8.10 -11.15 1.61
C SER A 21 -8.59 -9.92 0.82
N VAL A 22 -8.15 -9.76 -0.44
CA VAL A 22 -8.65 -8.67 -1.29
C VAL A 22 -10.10 -8.91 -1.70
N LEU A 23 -10.44 -10.11 -2.13
CA LEU A 23 -11.83 -10.44 -2.51
C LEU A 23 -12.80 -10.40 -1.32
N GLY A 24 -12.30 -10.62 -0.10
CA GLY A 24 -13.08 -10.56 1.13
C GLY A 24 -13.28 -9.16 1.72
N GLN A 25 -12.81 -8.10 1.05
CA GLN A 25 -12.96 -6.74 1.56
C GLN A 25 -14.43 -6.33 1.67
N ARG A 26 -14.77 -5.69 2.78
CA ARG A 26 -16.04 -4.99 2.97
C ARG A 26 -15.82 -3.53 2.63
N TYR A 27 -16.32 -3.13 1.46
CA TYR A 27 -16.28 -1.77 0.99
C TYR A 27 -17.50 -1.52 0.13
N ASP A 28 -18.38 -0.64 0.58
CA ASP A 28 -19.73 -0.46 -0.01
C ASP A 28 -19.73 0.40 -1.28
N ASP A 29 -18.68 1.15 -1.51
CA ASP A 29 -18.52 1.96 -2.72
C ASP A 29 -17.92 1.16 -3.89
N VAL A 30 -17.85 1.79 -5.05
CA VAL A 30 -17.30 1.19 -6.27
C VAL A 30 -15.80 0.98 -6.16
N TRP A 31 -15.34 -0.22 -6.43
CA TRP A 31 -13.92 -0.52 -6.56
C TRP A 31 -13.65 -1.57 -7.64
N GLU A 32 -12.46 -1.52 -8.19
CA GLU A 32 -11.94 -2.46 -9.18
C GLU A 32 -10.62 -3.03 -8.71
N TRP A 33 -10.38 -4.31 -8.91
CA TRP A 33 -9.11 -4.94 -8.61
C TRP A 33 -8.39 -5.35 -9.88
N VAL A 34 -7.16 -4.88 -10.04
CA VAL A 34 -6.26 -5.23 -11.13
C VAL A 34 -5.04 -5.95 -10.58
N ILE A 35 -4.74 -7.11 -11.14
CA ILE A 35 -3.51 -7.85 -10.91
C ILE A 35 -2.63 -7.62 -12.14
N ASP A 36 -1.41 -7.15 -11.93
CA ASP A 36 -0.44 -6.88 -13.00
C ASP A 36 0.78 -7.78 -12.81
N ASP A 37 0.87 -8.84 -13.60
CA ASP A 37 1.98 -9.79 -13.65
C ASP A 37 2.83 -9.66 -14.92
N ASP A 38 2.62 -8.59 -15.70
CA ASP A 38 3.39 -8.28 -16.90
C ASP A 38 4.74 -7.67 -16.54
N ASP A 39 5.81 -8.39 -16.87
CA ASP A 39 7.19 -7.98 -16.66
C ASP A 39 7.84 -7.60 -18.01
N PRO A 40 7.88 -6.32 -18.40
CA PRO A 40 8.46 -5.89 -19.68
C PRO A 40 9.98 -6.06 -19.76
N PHE A 41 10.66 -6.32 -18.64
CA PHE A 41 12.09 -6.57 -18.59
C PHE A 41 12.39 -7.98 -18.07
N PRO A 42 13.51 -8.59 -18.47
CA PRO A 42 13.90 -9.91 -17.94
C PRO A 42 13.99 -9.93 -16.42
N THR A 43 13.38 -10.92 -15.80
CA THR A 43 13.39 -11.11 -14.34
C THR A 43 14.74 -11.66 -13.86
N PRO A 44 15.31 -11.18 -12.73
CA PRO A 44 14.78 -10.13 -11.85
C PRO A 44 15.25 -8.73 -12.27
N ASP A 45 14.33 -7.82 -12.54
CA ASP A 45 14.65 -6.42 -12.83
C ASP A 45 13.72 -5.48 -12.05
N HIS A 46 14.30 -4.60 -11.22
CA HIS A 46 13.53 -3.65 -10.43
C HIS A 46 12.70 -2.65 -11.28
N ARG A 47 13.06 -2.47 -12.57
CA ARG A 47 12.29 -1.65 -13.51
C ARG A 47 10.89 -2.22 -13.75
N ASN A 48 10.69 -3.53 -13.59
CA ASN A 48 9.38 -4.16 -13.67
C ASN A 48 8.42 -3.58 -12.61
N VAL A 49 8.90 -3.42 -11.38
CA VAL A 49 8.10 -2.82 -10.30
C VAL A 49 7.73 -1.37 -10.63
N LEU A 50 8.69 -0.58 -11.10
CA LEU A 50 8.42 0.80 -11.51
C LEU A 50 7.40 0.87 -12.65
N ALA A 51 7.54 0.02 -13.68
CA ALA A 51 6.62 -0.03 -14.82
C ALA A 51 5.18 -0.36 -14.37
N LYS A 52 5.01 -1.32 -13.44
CA LYS A 52 3.72 -1.68 -12.86
C LYS A 52 3.07 -0.50 -12.13
N TYR A 53 3.81 0.20 -11.29
CA TYR A 53 3.27 1.39 -10.61
C TYR A 53 2.94 2.55 -11.56
N GLN A 54 3.70 2.72 -12.64
CA GLN A 54 3.37 3.70 -13.68
C GLN A 54 2.08 3.34 -14.39
N ARG A 55 1.85 2.05 -14.72
CA ARG A 55 0.58 1.57 -15.30
C ARG A 55 -0.58 1.75 -14.34
N ALA A 56 -0.39 1.43 -13.05
CA ALA A 56 -1.39 1.64 -12.02
C ALA A 56 -1.84 3.10 -11.95
N ARG A 57 -0.86 4.02 -11.89
CA ARG A 57 -1.13 5.47 -11.90
C ARG A 57 -1.88 5.90 -13.17
N ALA A 58 -1.40 5.50 -14.33
CA ALA A 58 -2.01 5.85 -15.61
C ALA A 58 -3.46 5.38 -15.68
N LYS A 59 -3.75 4.12 -15.29
CA LYS A 59 -5.10 3.57 -15.25
C LYS A 59 -5.98 4.33 -14.25
N ALA A 60 -5.50 4.58 -13.04
CA ALA A 60 -6.28 5.30 -12.02
C ALA A 60 -6.73 6.67 -12.53
N LEU A 61 -5.85 7.40 -13.21
CA LEU A 61 -6.15 8.71 -13.78
C LEU A 61 -7.08 8.64 -14.99
N ALA A 62 -6.81 7.72 -15.93
CA ALA A 62 -7.59 7.59 -17.16
C ALA A 62 -9.04 7.18 -16.90
N ASP A 63 -9.27 6.24 -15.98
CA ASP A 63 -10.58 5.69 -15.68
C ASP A 63 -11.35 6.48 -14.61
N GLY A 64 -10.77 7.57 -14.11
CA GLY A 64 -11.45 8.50 -13.20
C GLY A 64 -11.65 7.94 -11.79
N PHE A 65 -10.73 7.13 -11.28
CA PHE A 65 -10.74 6.70 -9.88
C PHE A 65 -10.36 7.85 -8.95
N ASP A 66 -10.95 7.87 -7.76
CA ASP A 66 -10.69 8.89 -6.73
C ASP A 66 -9.38 8.61 -5.97
N ALA A 67 -8.98 7.34 -5.92
CA ALA A 67 -7.72 6.91 -5.32
C ALA A 67 -7.22 5.58 -5.90
N LEU A 68 -5.90 5.40 -5.83
CA LEU A 68 -5.19 4.16 -6.08
C LEU A 68 -4.85 3.50 -4.74
N VAL A 69 -5.19 2.23 -4.58
CA VAL A 69 -4.76 1.40 -3.45
C VAL A 69 -3.78 0.35 -3.97
N THR A 70 -2.53 0.45 -3.58
CA THR A 70 -1.55 -0.60 -3.88
C THR A 70 -1.62 -1.70 -2.84
N VAL A 71 -1.61 -2.95 -3.28
CA VAL A 71 -1.55 -4.13 -2.40
C VAL A 71 -0.51 -5.08 -2.98
N GLU A 72 0.62 -5.26 -2.29
CA GLU A 72 1.65 -6.21 -2.74
C GLU A 72 1.12 -7.65 -2.75
N HIS A 73 1.62 -8.46 -3.68
CA HIS A 73 1.12 -9.80 -4.00
C HIS A 73 1.11 -10.81 -2.83
N ASP A 74 1.78 -10.48 -1.75
CA ASP A 74 1.97 -11.31 -0.55
C ASP A 74 1.34 -10.71 0.72
N MET A 75 0.58 -9.64 0.57
CA MET A 75 -0.11 -9.00 1.67
C MET A 75 -1.44 -9.69 1.99
N VAL A 76 -1.75 -9.82 3.28
CA VAL A 76 -3.06 -10.27 3.76
C VAL A 76 -3.72 -9.11 4.49
N LEU A 77 -4.82 -8.63 3.93
CA LEU A 77 -5.53 -7.47 4.44
C LEU A 77 -6.60 -7.85 5.47
N PRO A 78 -6.79 -7.07 6.55
CA PRO A 78 -8.00 -7.13 7.34
C PRO A 78 -9.24 -6.88 6.46
N VAL A 79 -10.37 -7.48 6.80
CA VAL A 79 -11.61 -7.42 6.01
C VAL A 79 -12.18 -6.00 5.80
N ASP A 80 -11.80 -5.06 6.64
CA ASP A 80 -12.21 -3.65 6.64
C ASP A 80 -11.08 -2.70 6.23
N ALA A 81 -10.01 -3.20 5.60
CA ALA A 81 -8.84 -2.39 5.26
C ALA A 81 -9.18 -1.27 4.27
N LEU A 82 -9.91 -1.56 3.21
CA LEU A 82 -10.29 -0.54 2.21
C LEU A 82 -11.17 0.55 2.82
N GLU A 83 -12.13 0.17 3.66
CA GLU A 83 -12.99 1.11 4.37
C GLU A 83 -12.16 2.06 5.27
N LYS A 84 -11.26 1.50 6.09
CA LYS A 84 -10.40 2.28 6.98
C LYS A 84 -9.44 3.21 6.25
N LEU A 85 -8.83 2.75 5.16
CA LEU A 85 -7.97 3.58 4.33
C LEU A 85 -8.77 4.74 3.72
N ALA A 86 -9.94 4.45 3.16
CA ALA A 86 -10.80 5.43 2.50
C ALA A 86 -11.37 6.46 3.48
N ALA A 87 -11.72 6.06 4.69
CA ALA A 87 -12.24 6.94 5.75
C ALA A 87 -11.18 7.91 6.31
N THR A 88 -9.90 7.64 6.08
CA THR A 88 -8.82 8.49 6.58
C THR A 88 -8.61 9.70 5.65
N GLU A 89 -8.82 10.92 6.16
CA GLU A 89 -8.69 12.16 5.40
C GLU A 89 -7.23 12.62 5.26
N ALA A 90 -6.41 11.83 4.55
CA ALA A 90 -5.03 12.19 4.24
C ALA A 90 -4.73 11.90 2.76
N PRO A 91 -3.83 12.67 2.11
CA PRO A 91 -3.49 12.49 0.70
C PRO A 91 -2.88 11.10 0.41
N VAL A 92 -2.10 10.59 1.35
CA VAL A 92 -1.52 9.24 1.31
C VAL A 92 -1.77 8.56 2.64
N VAL A 93 -2.38 7.38 2.60
CA VAL A 93 -2.71 6.55 3.78
C VAL A 93 -2.18 5.15 3.57
N PHE A 94 -1.66 4.53 4.59
CA PHE A 94 -1.18 3.16 4.48
C PHE A 94 -1.54 2.33 5.72
N GLY A 95 -1.68 1.02 5.49
CA GLY A 95 -1.77 0.04 6.56
C GLY A 95 -0.38 -0.29 7.12
N THR A 96 -0.25 -0.30 8.44
CA THR A 96 1.00 -0.75 9.08
C THR A 96 1.10 -2.27 9.03
N TYR A 97 2.25 -2.78 8.63
CA TYR A 97 2.55 -4.22 8.65
C TYR A 97 3.99 -4.47 9.08
N THR A 98 4.28 -5.70 9.48
CA THR A 98 5.61 -6.11 9.89
C THR A 98 6.41 -6.65 8.72
N LEU A 99 7.71 -6.42 8.71
CA LEU A 99 8.61 -7.04 7.75
C LEU A 99 8.75 -8.55 8.00
N ARG A 100 8.85 -9.36 6.93
CA ARG A 100 8.85 -10.84 6.97
C ARG A 100 9.98 -11.48 7.76
N HIS A 101 11.10 -10.81 7.94
CA HIS A 101 12.33 -11.44 8.46
C HIS A 101 12.48 -11.28 9.98
N GLY A 102 11.47 -11.71 10.76
CA GLY A 102 11.61 -12.03 12.17
C GLY A 102 11.86 -10.88 13.14
N SER A 103 12.00 -9.66 12.65
CA SER A 103 12.01 -8.47 13.48
C SER A 103 10.60 -7.92 13.55
N HIS A 104 10.08 -7.68 14.74
CA HIS A 104 8.81 -6.96 14.95
C HIS A 104 8.90 -5.49 14.50
N VAL A 105 9.64 -5.23 13.42
CA VAL A 105 9.86 -3.91 12.84
C VAL A 105 8.72 -3.62 11.88
N LEU A 106 8.05 -2.50 12.11
CA LEU A 106 7.01 -2.02 11.20
C LEU A 106 7.65 -1.46 9.93
N ASN A 107 6.99 -1.63 8.79
CA ASN A 107 7.39 -1.04 7.53
C ASN A 107 7.03 0.46 7.48
N THR A 108 7.60 1.21 8.43
CA THR A 108 7.37 2.65 8.60
C THR A 108 8.67 3.33 8.98
N TRP A 109 8.84 4.56 8.49
CA TRP A 109 10.05 5.34 8.72
C TRP A 109 9.70 6.70 9.30
N ARG A 110 10.59 7.17 10.19
CA ARG A 110 10.60 8.54 10.66
C ARG A 110 11.99 9.15 10.37
N TYR A 111 12.02 10.35 9.84
CA TYR A 111 13.26 11.11 9.73
C TYR A 111 13.55 11.80 11.05
N GLU A 112 14.68 11.50 11.68
CA GLU A 112 15.13 12.22 12.85
C GLU A 112 15.79 13.55 12.47
N ASN A 113 16.43 13.61 11.30
CA ASN A 113 17.00 14.83 10.74
C ASN A 113 17.20 14.70 9.23
N ARG A 114 17.47 15.83 8.53
CA ARG A 114 17.67 15.87 7.07
C ARG A 114 18.87 15.05 6.55
N ARG A 115 19.73 14.52 7.42
CA ARG A 115 20.94 13.76 7.05
C ARG A 115 20.73 12.25 7.07
N ASN A 116 19.70 11.77 7.73
CA ASN A 116 19.40 10.33 7.87
C ASN A 116 18.42 9.86 6.79
N PHE A 117 18.81 9.97 5.53
CA PHE A 117 18.11 9.34 4.44
C PHE A 117 18.25 7.82 4.56
N GLY A 118 17.14 7.10 4.78
CA GLY A 118 17.08 5.66 4.58
C GLY A 118 17.24 4.77 5.83
N MET A 119 17.26 5.30 7.04
CA MET A 119 17.15 4.45 8.24
C MET A 119 15.68 4.16 8.54
N SER A 120 15.31 2.87 8.48
CA SER A 120 14.03 2.42 9.03
C SER A 120 14.09 2.58 10.54
N LEU A 121 13.32 3.49 11.08
CA LEU A 121 13.15 3.62 12.52
C LEU A 121 11.87 2.87 12.88
N SER A 122 12.01 1.89 13.78
CA SER A 122 10.87 1.33 14.47
C SER A 122 10.09 2.47 15.10
N LEU A 123 8.79 2.47 15.00
CA LEU A 123 8.00 3.39 15.80
C LEU A 123 8.31 3.11 17.27
N TYR A 124 8.65 4.14 18.03
CA TYR A 124 8.92 3.99 19.45
C TYR A 124 7.68 3.42 20.18
N PRO A 125 7.83 2.63 21.25
CA PRO A 125 6.70 2.02 21.95
C PRO A 125 5.61 3.00 22.39
N HIS A 126 5.97 4.26 22.69
CA HIS A 126 4.98 5.28 23.04
C HIS A 126 4.17 5.76 21.83
N GLU A 127 4.75 5.79 20.62
CA GLU A 127 4.06 6.14 19.37
C GLU A 127 3.13 5.03 18.92
N LEU A 128 3.53 3.78 19.05
CA LEU A 128 2.64 2.63 18.85
C LEU A 128 1.43 2.68 19.76
N ARG A 129 1.59 3.15 21.01
CA ARG A 129 0.46 3.36 21.93
C ARG A 129 -0.47 4.47 21.47
N ILE A 130 0.08 5.57 20.93
CA ILE A 130 -0.71 6.66 20.35
C ILE A 130 -1.47 6.16 19.13
N LEU A 131 -0.80 5.48 18.21
CA LEU A 131 -1.44 4.88 17.02
C LEU A 131 -2.55 3.90 17.40
N ARG A 132 -2.32 3.02 18.38
CA ARG A 132 -3.35 2.08 18.86
C ARG A 132 -4.57 2.78 19.48
N ARG A 133 -4.39 3.94 20.11
CA ARG A 133 -5.49 4.71 20.72
C ARG A 133 -6.20 5.60 19.73
N ALA A 134 -5.47 6.27 18.84
CA ALA A 134 -6.00 7.19 17.85
C ALA A 134 -6.44 6.48 16.55
N GLY A 135 -5.97 5.25 16.31
CA GLY A 135 -6.17 4.52 15.07
C GLY A 135 -5.33 5.01 13.90
N VAL A 136 -4.85 6.26 13.94
CA VAL A 136 -4.10 6.92 12.86
C VAL A 136 -2.94 7.75 13.41
N GLY A 137 -1.83 7.82 12.68
CA GLY A 137 -0.69 8.66 13.03
C GLY A 137 0.13 9.09 11.82
N ARG A 138 0.92 10.15 11.97
CA ARG A 138 1.82 10.63 10.91
C ARG A 138 3.18 9.94 10.97
N VAL A 139 3.71 9.60 9.80
CA VAL A 139 5.06 9.06 9.62
C VAL A 139 5.75 9.74 8.44
N SER A 140 7.06 9.57 8.30
CA SER A 140 7.84 10.23 7.25
C SER A 140 8.00 9.39 5.99
N GLY A 141 7.81 8.09 6.08
CA GLY A 141 7.89 7.18 4.97
C GLY A 141 7.30 5.82 5.30
N VAL A 142 6.91 5.09 4.26
CA VAL A 142 6.27 3.77 4.36
C VAL A 142 6.67 2.89 3.18
N GLY A 143 6.51 1.57 3.35
CA GLY A 143 6.51 0.66 2.21
C GLY A 143 5.17 0.66 1.47
N TRP A 144 5.19 0.21 0.25
CA TRP A 144 4.03 0.23 -0.66
C TRP A 144 3.07 -0.94 -0.47
N GLY A 145 3.30 -1.83 0.49
CA GLY A 145 2.58 -3.09 0.65
C GLY A 145 1.06 -2.98 0.75
N CYS A 146 0.56 -1.91 1.39
CA CYS A 146 -0.87 -1.58 1.42
C CYS A 146 -1.01 -0.07 1.59
N THR A 147 -1.13 0.67 0.48
CA THR A 147 -1.10 2.14 0.48
C THR A 147 -2.19 2.71 -0.41
N LEU A 148 -3.02 3.60 0.12
CA LEU A 148 -3.97 4.41 -0.61
C LEU A 148 -3.34 5.76 -0.94
N ILE A 149 -3.41 6.16 -2.22
CA ILE A 149 -2.93 7.44 -2.74
C ILE A 149 -4.11 8.14 -3.42
N ARG A 150 -4.49 9.30 -2.92
CA ARG A 150 -5.60 10.07 -3.51
C ARG A 150 -5.21 10.64 -4.87
N ARG A 151 -6.22 10.91 -5.69
CA ARG A 151 -6.08 11.37 -7.06
C ARG A 151 -5.23 12.63 -7.19
N ASP A 152 -5.41 13.61 -6.31
CA ASP A 152 -4.67 14.87 -6.29
C ASP A 152 -3.16 14.71 -6.09
N VAL A 153 -2.72 13.57 -5.54
CA VAL A 153 -1.29 13.19 -5.43
C VAL A 153 -0.81 12.47 -6.68
N LEU A 154 -1.71 11.79 -7.39
CA LEU A 154 -1.36 11.05 -8.61
C LEU A 154 -1.19 11.98 -9.83
N GLU A 155 -1.85 13.14 -9.87
CA GLU A 155 -1.76 14.16 -10.92
C GLU A 155 -0.39 14.84 -10.94
#